data_43b12519ad99022a7e17b8b0ddd8378c
#
_entry.id   43b12519ad99022a7e17b8b0ddd8378c
#
_cell.length_a   1.000
_cell.length_b   1.000
_cell.length_c   1.000
_cell.angle_alpha   90.00
_cell.angle_beta   90.00
_cell.angle_gamma   90.00
#
_symmetry.space_group_name_H-M   'P 1'
#
loop_
_entity.id
_entity.type
_entity.pdbx_description
1 polymer ?
#
loop_
_entity_poly.entity_id
_entity_poly.type
_entity_poly.pdbx_seq_one_letter_code
_entity_poly.pdbx_strand_id
1 'polypeptide(L)'
;MSLSFSSSLLSSPLTHNKNKTHQQLKQNQNPIHTHKLLRCAFSSAATAPPSSTVPKKKHWKQGEFPGFTDDSHPRRTAIKNIKKKLDRKSKAKAWVNTVAETLTDCVLKKQWLEAIQVFEMLKEQPFYQPKEATYMKLLVLLGRCGQPQRAHQLFDEMVEEGIEPTPELYTALLAAYCRNNLIDEGFLIINQMKSLPRCQPDVYTYSILLKACVDASRFELIETLYQEMDERLISPNTVTQNVVLSGYGKVGMYDQMERVLSGMLESEACKPDVWTMNIILSVFGNKGQIDLMERWYEKFRNFGIEPETRTFNILIGAYGKKRMYDKMSSVMEYMRKVQFPWTTSTYNNVIEAFADAGDAKNMEYAFDQMRAESMKADTKTFCCLINGYANAGLFHKVISSVQLAAKFEIPENTSFHNAVISACAMADDLMEMERVFKRMKDKQCPPDSRTYSIMVEAYRKEGMNDKIYYLEQEQQEMIGNGTLK
;
A
#
# COMPACT_ATOMS: atom_id res chain seq x y z
N MET A 1 -22.30 -24.85 -30.13
CA MET A 1 -22.50 -23.47 -30.60
C MET A 1 -21.23 -22.70 -30.22
N SER A 2 -20.38 -22.55 -31.20
CA SER A 2 -19.11 -21.81 -31.09
C SER A 2 -19.42 -20.32 -31.06
N LEU A 3 -19.34 -19.70 -29.88
CA LEU A 3 -19.34 -18.25 -29.79
C LEU A 3 -17.98 -17.77 -30.30
N SER A 4 -17.98 -17.29 -31.54
CA SER A 4 -16.87 -16.54 -32.10
C SER A 4 -16.62 -15.33 -31.19
N PHE A 5 -15.44 -15.30 -30.57
CA PHE A 5 -14.90 -14.09 -29.96
C PHE A 5 -14.90 -13.02 -31.04
N SER A 6 -15.77 -12.03 -30.90
CA SER A 6 -15.72 -10.89 -31.80
C SER A 6 -14.34 -10.25 -31.65
N SER A 7 -13.60 -10.22 -32.74
CA SER A 7 -12.30 -9.53 -32.90
C SER A 7 -12.36 -8.02 -32.55
N SER A 8 -13.49 -7.54 -32.04
CA SER A 8 -13.75 -6.16 -31.64
C SER A 8 -13.00 -5.70 -30.39
N LEU A 9 -12.64 -6.62 -29.47
CA LEU A 9 -11.85 -6.26 -28.27
C LEU A 9 -10.43 -5.77 -28.60
N LEU A 10 -9.92 -6.11 -29.78
CA LEU A 10 -8.52 -5.84 -30.16
C LEU A 10 -8.38 -5.04 -31.48
N SER A 11 -9.47 -4.62 -32.12
CA SER A 11 -9.45 -4.08 -33.49
C SER A 11 -9.81 -2.60 -33.62
N SER A 12 -9.51 -1.75 -32.66
CA SER A 12 -9.53 -0.29 -32.91
C SER A 12 -8.12 0.18 -33.28
N PRO A 13 -7.91 0.84 -34.44
CA PRO A 13 -6.62 1.36 -34.81
C PRO A 13 -6.25 2.52 -33.87
N LEU A 14 -5.13 2.37 -33.17
CA LEU A 14 -4.46 3.47 -32.50
C LEU A 14 -4.04 4.47 -33.59
N THR A 15 -4.79 5.56 -33.73
CA THR A 15 -4.31 6.71 -34.48
C THR A 15 -3.16 7.34 -33.71
N HIS A 16 -1.94 7.03 -34.12
CA HIS A 16 -0.75 7.73 -33.72
C HIS A 16 -0.83 9.18 -34.18
N ASN A 17 -1.24 10.05 -33.28
CA ASN A 17 -1.06 11.49 -33.46
C ASN A 17 0.33 11.86 -32.92
N LYS A 18 1.37 11.59 -33.72
CA LYS A 18 2.68 12.24 -33.61
C LYS A 18 2.57 13.54 -34.33
N ASN A 19 2.52 14.64 -33.63
CA ASN A 19 3.05 15.96 -33.90
C ASN A 19 2.13 17.05 -33.40
N LYS A 20 2.66 17.80 -32.52
CA LYS A 20 2.48 19.22 -32.16
C LYS A 20 2.35 19.38 -30.65
N THR A 21 3.45 19.81 -30.08
CA THR A 21 3.44 21.09 -29.37
C THR A 21 4.78 21.33 -28.71
N HIS A 22 5.64 21.98 -29.43
CA HIS A 22 6.53 22.97 -28.83
C HIS A 22 5.95 24.31 -29.24
N GLN A 23 5.42 25.06 -28.29
CA GLN A 23 5.55 26.51 -28.11
C GLN A 23 4.38 27.07 -27.33
N GLN A 24 4.75 27.97 -26.40
CA GLN A 24 3.93 28.93 -25.67
C GLN A 24 3.12 28.40 -24.48
N LEU A 25 3.65 28.68 -23.26
CA LEU A 25 3.06 29.69 -22.38
C LEU A 25 3.99 29.93 -21.18
N LYS A 26 4.71 31.03 -21.26
CA LYS A 26 5.25 31.74 -20.09
C LYS A 26 4.11 32.55 -19.45
N GLN A 27 4.15 32.62 -18.15
CA GLN A 27 3.41 33.49 -17.23
C GLN A 27 2.17 32.83 -16.58
N ASN A 28 2.34 32.36 -15.34
CA ASN A 28 1.83 33.01 -14.15
C ASN A 28 2.34 32.30 -12.89
N GLN A 29 2.88 33.10 -12.00
CA GLN A 29 3.50 32.68 -10.76
C GLN A 29 2.45 32.47 -9.66
N ASN A 30 2.58 31.27 -8.99
CA ASN A 30 2.20 30.96 -7.61
C ASN A 30 0.70 30.89 -7.21
N PRO A 31 0.27 29.83 -6.51
CA PRO A 31 0.79 29.23 -5.30
C PRO A 31 0.81 27.68 -5.33
N ILE A 32 1.95 27.05 -5.49
CA ILE A 32 2.04 25.57 -5.67
C ILE A 32 2.66 24.84 -4.46
N HIS A 33 3.11 25.51 -3.41
CA HIS A 33 3.91 24.85 -2.38
C HIS A 33 3.14 24.10 -1.29
N THR A 34 1.91 24.43 -0.99
CA THR A 34 1.11 23.75 0.06
C THR A 34 0.47 22.44 -0.40
N HIS A 35 0.04 22.36 -1.66
CA HIS A 35 -0.55 21.13 -2.22
C HIS A 35 0.41 19.93 -2.34
N LYS A 36 1.72 20.17 -2.41
CA LYS A 36 2.70 19.08 -2.54
C LYS A 36 2.93 18.26 -1.26
N LEU A 37 2.75 18.87 -0.10
CA LEU A 37 2.91 18.19 1.19
C LEU A 37 1.73 17.27 1.54
N LEU A 38 0.55 17.63 1.09
CA LEU A 38 -0.67 16.85 1.32
C LEU A 38 -0.81 15.66 0.33
N ARG A 39 -0.28 15.80 -0.90
CA ARG A 39 -0.21 14.67 -1.85
C ARG A 39 0.62 13.50 -1.34
N CYS A 40 1.64 13.73 -0.50
CA CYS A 40 2.42 12.66 0.13
C CYS A 40 1.63 11.84 1.17
N ALA A 41 0.45 12.30 1.61
CA ALA A 41 -0.38 11.56 2.56
C ALA A 41 -1.11 10.36 1.92
N PHE A 42 -1.33 10.38 0.61
CA PHE A 42 -2.09 9.36 -0.12
C PHE A 42 -1.24 8.39 -0.96
N SER A 43 0.07 8.64 -1.10
CA SER A 43 0.97 7.81 -1.91
C SER A 43 1.73 6.79 -1.05
N SER A 44 1.05 5.82 -0.47
CA SER A 44 1.67 4.65 0.11
C SER A 44 1.19 3.36 -0.56
N ALA A 45 1.30 3.31 -1.87
CA ALA A 45 1.30 2.05 -2.60
C ALA A 45 2.18 2.20 -3.83
N ALA A 46 3.30 1.49 -3.80
CA ALA A 46 4.21 1.24 -4.90
C ALA A 46 5.05 2.42 -5.41
N THR A 47 6.29 2.50 -4.96
CA THR A 47 7.49 2.48 -5.82
C THR A 47 8.74 2.39 -4.95
N ALA A 48 9.57 1.40 -5.21
CA ALA A 48 10.90 1.25 -4.65
C ALA A 48 11.86 2.29 -5.25
N PRO A 49 12.80 2.84 -4.48
CA PRO A 49 13.86 3.68 -5.02
C PRO A 49 15.06 2.85 -5.49
N PRO A 50 15.87 3.39 -6.40
CA PRO A 50 17.07 2.72 -6.88
C PRO A 50 18.22 2.75 -5.87
N SER A 51 19.05 1.74 -6.01
CA SER A 51 20.29 1.45 -5.31
C SER A 51 21.23 2.62 -5.06
N SER A 52 21.87 2.66 -3.90
CA SER A 52 23.33 2.72 -3.82
C SER A 52 23.88 2.62 -2.38
N THR A 53 24.94 1.86 -2.29
CA THR A 53 26.03 1.83 -1.29
C THR A 53 25.76 1.28 0.11
N VAL A 54 26.25 0.06 0.26
CA VAL A 54 26.47 -0.69 1.50
C VAL A 54 27.59 -0.04 2.34
N PRO A 55 27.42 0.18 3.64
CA PRO A 55 28.52 0.27 4.58
C PRO A 55 28.71 -1.04 5.34
N LYS A 56 29.96 -1.41 5.46
CA LYS A 56 30.53 -2.63 6.03
C LYS A 56 30.02 -2.98 7.44
N LYS A 57 29.72 -4.27 7.63
CA LYS A 57 29.39 -4.92 8.91
C LYS A 57 30.47 -4.67 9.96
N LYS A 58 30.08 -4.19 11.15
CA LYS A 58 30.83 -4.33 12.38
C LYS A 58 30.24 -5.45 13.24
N HIS A 59 31.10 -6.39 13.60
CA HIS A 59 30.85 -7.52 14.50
C HIS A 59 30.31 -7.05 15.87
N TRP A 60 29.23 -7.65 16.35
CA TRP A 60 28.79 -7.57 17.73
C TRP A 60 29.04 -8.92 18.43
N LYS A 61 29.71 -8.88 19.56
CA LYS A 61 29.91 -10.02 20.45
C LYS A 61 28.66 -10.24 21.29
N GLN A 62 28.33 -11.53 21.50
CA GLN A 62 27.32 -11.98 22.45
C GLN A 62 27.62 -11.54 23.88
N GLY A 63 26.59 -11.11 24.61
CA GLY A 63 26.64 -10.90 26.05
C GLY A 63 25.43 -10.13 26.59
N GLU A 64 24.57 -10.86 27.27
CA GLU A 64 23.69 -10.45 28.36
C GLU A 64 22.54 -9.46 28.12
N PHE A 65 21.32 -9.98 28.28
CA PHE A 65 20.12 -9.20 28.56
C PHE A 65 20.16 -8.71 30.01
N PRO A 66 19.95 -7.42 30.26
CA PRO A 66 19.32 -6.96 31.49
C PRO A 66 18.01 -6.24 31.19
N GLY A 67 17.12 -6.41 32.14
CA GLY A 67 15.75 -5.91 32.17
C GLY A 67 15.60 -4.40 31.98
N PHE A 68 14.38 -4.06 31.70
CA PHE A 68 13.81 -2.72 31.62
C PHE A 68 14.39 -1.77 32.69
N THR A 69 15.29 -0.89 32.27
CA THR A 69 15.52 0.41 32.92
C THR A 69 16.31 1.33 31.97
N ASP A 70 15.79 2.54 31.83
CA ASP A 70 16.47 3.75 31.42
C ASP A 70 16.76 4.02 29.93
N ASP A 71 15.75 4.60 29.33
CA ASP A 71 15.60 5.16 27.98
C ASP A 71 16.48 6.41 27.68
N SER A 72 17.76 6.42 28.06
CA SER A 72 18.53 7.67 28.05
C SER A 72 19.60 7.83 26.95
N HIS A 73 19.85 6.84 26.08
CA HIS A 73 21.02 6.88 25.21
C HIS A 73 20.84 7.59 23.85
N PRO A 74 19.76 7.46 23.08
CA PRO A 74 19.56 8.25 21.85
C PRO A 74 19.25 9.72 22.13
N ARG A 75 18.49 9.99 23.21
CA ARG A 75 18.07 11.34 23.63
C ARG A 75 19.24 12.26 23.96
N ARG A 76 20.24 11.72 24.66
CA ARG A 76 21.44 12.50 25.03
C ARG A 76 22.31 12.83 23.83
N THR A 77 22.27 12.04 22.75
CA THR A 77 23.13 12.26 21.58
C THR A 77 22.60 13.37 20.68
N ALA A 78 21.27 13.43 20.44
CA ALA A 78 20.66 14.51 19.67
C ALA A 78 20.80 15.86 20.42
N ILE A 79 20.46 15.90 21.71
CA ILE A 79 20.60 17.10 22.55
C ILE A 79 22.07 17.51 22.71
N LYS A 80 23.01 16.56 22.88
CA LYS A 80 24.46 16.86 22.92
C LYS A 80 24.98 17.42 21.59
N ASN A 81 24.48 16.91 20.45
CA ASN A 81 24.87 17.42 19.14
C ASN A 81 24.33 18.83 18.88
N ILE A 82 23.12 19.14 19.34
CA ILE A 82 22.55 20.48 19.30
C ILE A 82 23.37 21.42 20.19
N LYS A 83 23.67 21.06 21.46
CA LYS A 83 24.52 21.88 22.36
C LYS A 83 25.92 22.08 21.80
N LYS A 84 26.53 21.05 21.21
CA LYS A 84 27.88 21.12 20.62
C LYS A 84 27.96 21.98 19.36
N LYS A 85 26.84 22.07 18.59
CA LYS A 85 26.70 23.01 17.45
C LYS A 85 26.42 24.45 17.93
N LEU A 86 25.72 24.60 19.05
CA LEU A 86 25.44 25.91 19.70
C LEU A 86 26.74 26.61 20.15
N ASP A 87 27.67 25.89 20.79
CA ASP A 87 28.95 26.45 21.28
C ASP A 87 29.87 26.96 20.16
N ARG A 88 29.53 26.68 18.89
CA ARG A 88 30.34 27.10 17.73
C ARG A 88 29.76 28.26 16.92
N LYS A 89 28.57 28.81 17.25
CA LYS A 89 27.93 29.85 16.45
C LYS A 89 27.30 30.94 17.30
N SER A 90 27.94 32.08 17.34
CA SER A 90 27.57 33.29 18.11
C SER A 90 26.40 34.12 17.56
N LYS A 91 25.57 33.60 16.66
CA LYS A 91 24.41 34.36 16.10
C LYS A 91 23.10 33.58 16.28
N ALA A 92 22.15 34.16 17.01
CA ALA A 92 20.82 33.60 17.30
C ALA A 92 20.07 33.08 16.05
N LYS A 93 20.19 33.75 14.92
CA LYS A 93 19.55 33.37 13.66
C LYS A 93 20.13 32.07 13.05
N ALA A 94 21.43 31.84 13.22
CA ALA A 94 22.09 30.63 12.75
C ALA A 94 21.72 29.41 13.62
N TRP A 95 21.43 29.61 14.89
CA TRP A 95 20.96 28.58 15.82
C TRP A 95 19.54 28.08 15.44
N VAL A 96 18.58 29.02 15.22
CA VAL A 96 17.22 28.67 14.81
C VAL A 96 17.21 27.82 13.52
N ASN A 97 18.03 28.19 12.53
CA ASN A 97 18.12 27.43 11.29
C ASN A 97 18.67 26.01 11.54
N THR A 98 19.68 25.86 12.39
CA THR A 98 20.25 24.54 12.71
C THR A 98 19.24 23.62 13.43
N VAL A 99 18.44 24.19 14.34
CA VAL A 99 17.42 23.43 15.08
C VAL A 99 16.23 23.12 14.18
N ALA A 100 15.83 24.03 13.28
CA ALA A 100 14.80 23.77 12.29
C ALA A 100 15.22 22.67 11.29
N GLU A 101 16.51 22.60 10.91
CA GLU A 101 17.05 21.47 10.13
C GLU A 101 16.96 20.16 10.93
N THR A 102 17.31 20.20 12.23
CA THR A 102 17.21 19.01 13.09
C THR A 102 15.75 18.54 13.24
N LEU A 103 14.81 19.48 13.41
CA LEU A 103 13.38 19.16 13.44
C LEU A 103 12.92 18.50 12.14
N THR A 104 13.40 19.01 11.00
CA THR A 104 13.09 18.43 9.69
C THR A 104 13.65 17.02 9.57
N ASP A 105 14.85 16.77 10.05
CA ASP A 105 15.47 15.43 10.08
C ASP A 105 14.71 14.45 10.98
N CYS A 106 14.26 14.87 12.17
CA CYS A 106 13.43 14.07 13.06
C CYS A 106 12.09 13.71 12.40
N VAL A 107 11.47 14.68 11.69
CA VAL A 107 10.23 14.44 10.94
C VAL A 107 10.44 13.42 9.82
N LEU A 108 11.54 13.51 9.07
CA LEU A 108 11.87 12.55 7.99
C LEU A 108 12.13 11.14 8.53
N LYS A 109 12.79 11.04 9.69
CA LYS A 109 13.09 9.77 10.35
C LYS A 109 11.93 9.21 11.16
N LYS A 110 10.78 9.90 11.20
CA LYS A 110 9.59 9.55 12.00
C LYS A 110 9.87 9.45 13.50
N GLN A 111 10.82 10.20 14.02
CA GLN A 111 11.17 10.28 15.44
C GLN A 111 10.31 11.35 16.11
N TRP A 112 9.03 11.04 16.35
CA TRP A 112 8.04 12.02 16.81
C TRP A 112 8.36 12.60 18.19
N LEU A 113 8.87 11.77 19.12
CA LEU A 113 9.20 12.21 20.48
C LEU A 113 10.35 13.21 20.50
N GLU A 114 11.40 12.92 19.72
CA GLU A 114 12.53 13.83 19.55
C GLU A 114 12.12 15.12 18.85
N ALA A 115 11.22 15.01 17.85
CA ALA A 115 10.68 16.16 17.13
C ALA A 115 9.91 17.12 18.06
N ILE A 116 9.07 16.60 18.96
CA ILE A 116 8.36 17.40 19.94
C ILE A 116 9.33 18.06 20.92
N GLN A 117 10.30 17.32 21.48
CA GLN A 117 11.30 17.89 22.38
C GLN A 117 12.12 19.01 21.74
N VAL A 118 12.52 18.83 20.47
CA VAL A 118 13.22 19.87 19.71
C VAL A 118 12.32 21.09 19.49
N PHE A 119 11.04 20.88 19.25
CA PHE A 119 10.07 21.96 19.07
C PHE A 119 9.82 22.73 20.39
N GLU A 120 9.67 22.06 21.52
CA GLU A 120 9.55 22.67 22.84
C GLU A 120 10.79 23.52 23.18
N MET A 121 12.00 23.01 22.92
CA MET A 121 13.23 23.78 23.05
C MET A 121 13.27 25.06 22.19
N LEU A 122 12.66 25.01 21.00
CA LEU A 122 12.54 26.19 20.14
C LEU A 122 11.57 27.22 20.72
N LYS A 123 10.43 26.78 21.28
CA LYS A 123 9.42 27.64 21.90
C LYS A 123 9.96 28.39 23.11
N GLU A 124 10.87 27.80 23.88
CA GLU A 124 11.52 28.46 25.04
C GLU A 124 12.42 29.66 24.66
N GLN A 125 12.73 29.81 23.36
CA GLN A 125 13.63 30.89 22.93
C GLN A 125 12.85 32.18 22.65
N PRO A 126 13.19 33.30 23.30
CA PRO A 126 12.43 34.55 23.22
C PRO A 126 12.42 35.21 21.84
N PHE A 127 13.28 34.73 20.91
CA PHE A 127 13.37 35.21 19.54
C PHE A 127 12.74 34.28 18.52
N TYR A 128 12.16 33.13 18.97
CA TYR A 128 11.48 32.19 18.11
C TYR A 128 9.98 32.38 18.22
N GLN A 129 9.34 32.58 17.09
CA GLN A 129 7.89 32.54 16.97
C GLN A 129 7.51 31.31 16.16
N PRO A 130 6.73 30.36 16.74
CA PRO A 130 6.23 29.21 16.02
C PRO A 130 5.43 29.63 14.79
N LYS A 131 5.65 28.95 13.68
CA LYS A 131 4.91 29.21 12.44
C LYS A 131 3.91 28.08 12.20
N GLU A 132 2.77 28.42 11.63
CA GLU A 132 1.75 27.47 11.18
C GLU A 132 2.34 26.25 10.45
N ALA A 133 3.29 26.48 9.52
CA ALA A 133 3.94 25.42 8.78
C ALA A 133 4.73 24.42 9.67
N THR A 134 5.17 24.84 10.85
CA THR A 134 5.84 23.95 11.81
C THR A 134 4.83 23.06 12.52
N TYR A 135 3.73 23.65 12.99
CA TYR A 135 2.61 22.90 13.57
C TYR A 135 2.04 21.89 12.57
N MET A 136 1.82 22.28 11.32
CA MET A 136 1.37 21.40 10.25
C MET A 136 2.25 20.17 10.09
N LYS A 137 3.58 20.34 10.06
CA LYS A 137 4.55 19.22 9.94
C LYS A 137 4.46 18.29 11.14
N LEU A 138 4.33 18.83 12.34
CA LEU A 138 4.23 18.05 13.57
C LEU A 138 2.91 17.29 13.69
N LEU A 139 1.77 17.92 13.35
CA LEU A 139 0.47 17.27 13.32
C LEU A 139 0.47 16.05 12.35
N VAL A 140 1.01 16.26 11.15
CA VAL A 140 1.15 15.16 10.16
C VAL A 140 2.07 14.06 10.67
N LEU A 141 3.18 14.40 11.34
CA LEU A 141 4.11 13.43 11.93
C LEU A 141 3.42 12.60 13.02
N LEU A 142 2.78 13.27 13.98
CA LEU A 142 2.09 12.63 15.10
C LEU A 142 0.98 11.69 14.61
N GLY A 143 0.18 12.13 13.64
CA GLY A 143 -0.84 11.29 13.02
C GLY A 143 -0.27 10.04 12.32
N ARG A 144 0.91 10.16 11.70
CA ARG A 144 1.61 9.02 11.08
C ARG A 144 2.24 8.06 12.09
N CYS A 145 2.58 8.55 13.27
CA CYS A 145 3.23 7.78 14.33
C CYS A 145 2.24 7.21 15.35
N GLY A 146 0.93 7.26 15.08
CA GLY A 146 -0.07 6.69 15.95
C GLY A 146 -0.33 7.50 17.23
N GLN A 147 -0.12 8.83 17.18
CA GLN A 147 -0.28 9.72 18.32
C GLN A 147 -1.34 10.83 18.08
N PRO A 148 -2.61 10.48 17.78
CA PRO A 148 -3.63 11.46 17.43
C PRO A 148 -4.02 12.36 18.60
N GLN A 149 -4.02 11.85 19.84
CA GLN A 149 -4.31 12.66 21.05
C GLN A 149 -3.23 13.71 21.29
N ARG A 150 -1.96 13.35 21.07
CA ARG A 150 -0.87 14.33 21.17
C ARG A 150 -0.92 15.37 20.05
N ALA A 151 -1.39 14.96 18.86
CA ALA A 151 -1.66 15.92 17.77
C ALA A 151 -2.76 16.92 18.15
N HIS A 152 -3.82 16.48 18.80
CA HIS A 152 -4.89 17.36 19.30
C HIS A 152 -4.35 18.35 20.35
N GLN A 153 -3.63 17.85 21.35
CA GLN A 153 -3.01 18.71 22.37
C GLN A 153 -2.12 19.79 21.74
N LEU A 154 -1.30 19.40 20.75
CA LEU A 154 -0.45 20.36 20.03
C LEU A 154 -1.26 21.38 19.22
N PHE A 155 -2.41 20.99 18.71
CA PHE A 155 -3.32 21.89 18.01
C PHE A 155 -3.96 22.89 18.99
N ASP A 156 -4.39 22.41 20.17
CA ASP A 156 -4.94 23.29 21.20
C ASP A 156 -3.90 24.29 21.72
N GLU A 157 -2.67 23.82 21.99
CA GLU A 157 -1.54 24.70 22.36
C GLU A 157 -1.30 25.79 21.31
N MET A 158 -1.42 25.47 20.02
CA MET A 158 -1.28 26.41 18.92
C MET A 158 -2.37 27.50 18.97
N VAL A 159 -3.61 27.10 19.26
CA VAL A 159 -4.75 28.04 19.36
C VAL A 159 -4.59 28.95 20.60
N GLU A 160 -4.15 28.38 21.73
CA GLU A 160 -3.86 29.14 22.96
C GLU A 160 -2.74 30.17 22.77
N GLU A 161 -1.76 29.86 21.90
CA GLU A 161 -0.71 30.82 21.51
C GLU A 161 -1.20 31.93 20.55
N GLY A 162 -2.49 31.93 20.20
CA GLY A 162 -3.09 32.95 19.36
C GLY A 162 -2.88 32.77 17.85
N ILE A 163 -2.47 31.58 17.42
CA ILE A 163 -2.38 31.22 15.99
C ILE A 163 -3.78 30.78 15.53
N GLU A 164 -4.38 31.56 14.62
CA GLU A 164 -5.68 31.19 14.04
C GLU A 164 -5.55 29.86 13.23
N PRO A 165 -6.39 28.84 13.53
CA PRO A 165 -6.39 27.61 12.78
C PRO A 165 -6.87 27.85 11.34
N THR A 166 -6.17 27.23 10.39
CA THR A 166 -6.55 27.22 8.98
C THR A 166 -7.27 25.92 8.61
N PRO A 167 -8.03 25.87 7.48
CA PRO A 167 -8.67 24.64 7.01
C PRO A 167 -7.67 23.49 6.86
N GLU A 168 -6.43 23.79 6.44
CA GLU A 168 -5.37 22.81 6.26
C GLU A 168 -4.92 22.17 7.59
N LEU A 169 -4.85 22.97 8.67
CA LEU A 169 -4.51 22.47 10.01
C LEU A 169 -5.59 21.55 10.57
N TYR A 170 -6.86 21.96 10.44
CA TYR A 170 -7.99 21.11 10.81
C TYR A 170 -8.00 19.81 9.98
N THR A 171 -7.73 19.89 8.68
CA THR A 171 -7.66 18.72 7.81
C THR A 171 -6.49 17.80 8.18
N ALA A 172 -5.36 18.37 8.63
CA ALA A 172 -4.24 17.57 9.14
C ALA A 172 -4.58 16.85 10.45
N LEU A 173 -5.30 17.50 11.36
CA LEU A 173 -5.79 16.92 12.61
C LEU A 173 -6.83 15.82 12.34
N LEU A 174 -7.80 16.08 11.47
CA LEU A 174 -8.76 15.10 10.98
C LEU A 174 -8.04 13.87 10.40
N ALA A 175 -7.05 14.10 9.55
CA ALA A 175 -6.26 13.00 8.97
C ALA A 175 -5.47 12.21 10.02
N ALA A 176 -5.05 12.84 11.13
CA ALA A 176 -4.41 12.14 12.24
C ALA A 176 -5.37 11.18 12.93
N TYR A 177 -6.59 11.58 13.21
CA TYR A 177 -7.63 10.73 13.79
C TYR A 177 -8.06 9.61 12.85
N CYS A 178 -8.43 9.95 11.62
CA CYS A 178 -8.89 9.00 10.61
C CYS A 178 -7.85 7.91 10.30
N ARG A 179 -6.57 8.27 10.24
CA ARG A 179 -5.48 7.31 10.00
C ARG A 179 -5.30 6.29 11.13
N ASN A 180 -5.70 6.66 12.33
CA ASN A 180 -5.62 5.82 13.53
C ASN A 180 -6.96 5.15 13.87
N ASN A 181 -7.88 5.10 12.89
CA ASN A 181 -9.18 4.46 13.01
C ASN A 181 -10.12 5.08 14.06
N LEU A 182 -9.87 6.33 14.43
CA LEU A 182 -10.68 7.12 15.37
C LEU A 182 -11.64 8.00 14.55
N ILE A 183 -12.65 7.35 13.95
CA ILE A 183 -13.54 7.98 12.97
C ILE A 183 -14.51 8.95 13.66
N ASP A 184 -15.01 8.56 14.82
CA ASP A 184 -15.99 9.36 15.57
C ASP A 184 -15.38 10.71 16.01
N GLU A 185 -14.11 10.70 16.43
CA GLU A 185 -13.33 11.92 16.70
C GLU A 185 -13.11 12.73 15.41
N GLY A 186 -12.91 12.05 14.27
CA GLY A 186 -12.87 12.71 12.97
C GLY A 186 -14.16 13.47 12.64
N PHE A 187 -15.32 12.89 12.96
CA PHE A 187 -16.61 13.59 12.81
C PHE A 187 -16.75 14.80 13.74
N LEU A 188 -16.19 14.76 14.95
CA LEU A 188 -16.15 15.94 15.82
C LEU A 188 -15.34 17.08 15.19
N ILE A 189 -14.18 16.76 14.61
CA ILE A 189 -13.34 17.78 13.95
C ILE A 189 -14.06 18.41 12.74
N ILE A 190 -14.70 17.60 11.89
CA ILE A 190 -15.43 18.18 10.75
C ILE A 190 -16.61 19.04 11.19
N ASN A 191 -17.29 18.67 12.29
CA ASN A 191 -18.37 19.48 12.87
C ASN A 191 -17.83 20.80 13.44
N GLN A 192 -16.66 20.81 14.07
CA GLN A 192 -15.98 22.04 14.47
C GLN A 192 -15.66 22.93 13.25
N MET A 193 -15.11 22.36 12.17
CA MET A 193 -14.85 23.10 10.94
C MET A 193 -16.11 23.77 10.39
N LYS A 194 -17.24 23.07 10.37
CA LYS A 194 -18.54 23.58 9.90
C LYS A 194 -19.03 24.80 10.70
N SER A 195 -18.72 24.86 12.00
CA SER A 195 -19.10 25.99 12.88
C SER A 195 -18.29 27.27 12.62
N LEU A 196 -17.16 27.14 11.92
CA LEU A 196 -16.22 28.25 11.69
C LEU A 196 -16.32 28.74 10.24
N PRO A 197 -16.76 29.99 9.98
CA PRO A 197 -16.97 30.49 8.60
C PRO A 197 -15.73 30.45 7.71
N ARG A 198 -14.53 30.58 8.33
CA ARG A 198 -13.26 30.61 7.61
C ARG A 198 -12.61 29.20 7.43
N CYS A 199 -13.14 28.20 8.10
CA CYS A 199 -12.56 26.86 8.11
C CYS A 199 -13.52 25.80 7.54
N GLN A 200 -14.33 26.14 6.54
CA GLN A 200 -15.32 25.23 5.97
C GLN A 200 -14.63 24.00 5.35
N PRO A 201 -15.20 22.79 5.56
CA PRO A 201 -14.72 21.57 4.92
C PRO A 201 -14.78 21.66 3.39
N ASP A 202 -13.77 21.16 2.73
CA ASP A 202 -13.66 21.04 1.28
C ASP A 202 -13.75 19.60 0.79
N VAL A 203 -13.70 19.38 -0.52
CA VAL A 203 -13.70 18.03 -1.12
C VAL A 203 -12.58 17.16 -0.57
N TYR A 204 -11.46 17.75 -0.21
CA TYR A 204 -10.31 17.00 0.31
C TYR A 204 -10.56 16.50 1.74
N THR A 205 -11.16 17.34 2.57
CA THR A 205 -11.57 17.01 3.95
C THR A 205 -12.56 15.84 3.95
N TYR A 206 -13.60 15.89 3.11
CA TYR A 206 -14.55 14.78 2.96
C TYR A 206 -13.89 13.51 2.39
N SER A 207 -12.94 13.65 1.48
CA SER A 207 -12.20 12.50 0.93
C SER A 207 -11.43 11.72 1.99
N ILE A 208 -10.87 12.40 3.00
CA ILE A 208 -10.18 11.75 4.13
C ILE A 208 -11.18 10.94 4.96
N LEU A 209 -12.34 11.51 5.28
CA LEU A 209 -13.38 10.82 6.05
C LEU A 209 -13.96 9.63 5.29
N LEU A 210 -14.33 9.81 4.01
CA LEU A 210 -14.81 8.73 3.16
C LEU A 210 -13.80 7.59 3.08
N LYS A 211 -12.51 7.92 2.94
CA LYS A 211 -11.46 6.91 2.97
C LYS A 211 -11.39 6.18 4.31
N ALA A 212 -11.48 6.89 5.42
CA ALA A 212 -11.45 6.30 6.75
C ALA A 212 -12.66 5.38 6.98
N CYS A 213 -13.85 5.78 6.54
CA CYS A 213 -15.05 4.94 6.59
C CYS A 213 -14.88 3.65 5.77
N VAL A 214 -14.30 3.74 4.58
CA VAL A 214 -13.97 2.57 3.75
C VAL A 214 -12.95 1.67 4.44
N ASP A 215 -11.86 2.23 4.96
CA ASP A 215 -10.77 1.46 5.60
C ASP A 215 -11.27 0.74 6.87
N ALA A 216 -12.22 1.35 7.60
CA ALA A 216 -12.86 0.77 8.79
C ALA A 216 -14.14 -0.04 8.49
N SER A 217 -14.52 -0.20 7.23
CA SER A 217 -15.74 -0.89 6.79
C SER A 217 -17.05 -0.27 7.34
N ARG A 218 -17.04 1.04 7.66
CA ARG A 218 -18.21 1.80 8.13
C ARG A 218 -18.99 2.37 6.93
N PHE A 219 -19.53 1.49 6.09
CA PHE A 219 -20.18 1.87 4.83
C PHE A 219 -21.49 2.62 5.01
N GLU A 220 -22.15 2.47 6.15
CA GLU A 220 -23.36 3.20 6.53
C GLU A 220 -23.16 4.72 6.60
N LEU A 221 -21.93 5.17 6.88
CA LEU A 221 -21.59 6.58 6.99
C LEU A 221 -21.30 7.23 5.63
N ILE A 222 -21.00 6.43 4.61
CA ILE A 222 -20.64 6.94 3.29
C ILE A 222 -21.81 7.68 2.65
N GLU A 223 -23.01 7.11 2.72
CA GLU A 223 -24.20 7.73 2.16
C GLU A 223 -24.54 9.06 2.85
N THR A 224 -24.41 9.10 4.18
CA THR A 224 -24.60 10.33 4.96
C THR A 224 -23.60 11.40 4.56
N LEU A 225 -22.33 11.03 4.34
CA LEU A 225 -21.30 11.97 3.90
C LEU A 225 -21.57 12.49 2.48
N TYR A 226 -22.07 11.65 1.58
CA TYR A 226 -22.47 12.11 0.23
C TYR A 226 -23.65 13.07 0.28
N GLN A 227 -24.66 12.78 1.09
CA GLN A 227 -25.81 13.69 1.28
C GLN A 227 -25.33 15.03 1.81
N GLU A 228 -24.44 15.05 2.79
CA GLU A 228 -23.89 16.26 3.33
C GLU A 228 -23.03 17.05 2.33
N MET A 229 -22.24 16.35 1.50
CA MET A 229 -21.48 16.99 0.42
C MET A 229 -22.42 17.65 -0.60
N ASP A 230 -23.50 16.98 -0.95
CA ASP A 230 -24.50 17.50 -1.90
C ASP A 230 -25.22 18.73 -1.36
N GLU A 231 -25.69 18.70 -0.10
CA GLU A 231 -26.28 19.85 0.59
C GLU A 231 -25.36 21.09 0.61
N ARG A 232 -24.04 20.85 0.61
CA ARG A 232 -23.02 21.90 0.60
C ARG A 232 -22.52 22.25 -0.79
N LEU A 233 -23.06 21.65 -1.84
CA LEU A 233 -22.63 21.81 -3.23
C LEU A 233 -21.15 21.44 -3.45
N ILE A 234 -20.64 20.47 -2.69
CA ILE A 234 -19.27 19.95 -2.79
C ILE A 234 -19.32 18.66 -3.62
N SER A 235 -18.87 18.71 -4.87
CA SER A 235 -18.83 17.51 -5.73
C SER A 235 -17.61 16.64 -5.39
N PRO A 236 -17.78 15.31 -5.20
CA PRO A 236 -16.67 14.38 -5.07
C PRO A 236 -15.79 14.40 -6.32
N ASN A 237 -14.49 14.25 -6.16
CA ASN A 237 -13.58 14.11 -7.30
C ASN A 237 -13.35 12.63 -7.67
N THR A 238 -12.75 12.38 -8.83
CA THR A 238 -12.46 11.01 -9.33
C THR A 238 -11.66 10.17 -8.33
N VAL A 239 -10.71 10.77 -7.61
CA VAL A 239 -9.90 10.07 -6.60
C VAL A 239 -10.76 9.59 -5.44
N THR A 240 -11.66 10.44 -4.94
CA THR A 240 -12.60 10.10 -3.87
C THR A 240 -13.52 8.97 -4.29
N GLN A 241 -14.11 9.07 -5.48
CA GLN A 241 -14.99 8.04 -6.03
C GLN A 241 -14.25 6.71 -6.21
N ASN A 242 -13.02 6.73 -6.68
CA ASN A 242 -12.19 5.53 -6.82
C ASN A 242 -11.90 4.83 -5.48
N VAL A 243 -11.73 5.59 -4.39
CA VAL A 243 -11.59 5.03 -3.04
C VAL A 243 -12.86 4.29 -2.63
N VAL A 244 -14.03 4.93 -2.79
CA VAL A 244 -15.33 4.35 -2.43
C VAL A 244 -15.65 3.13 -3.29
N LEU A 245 -15.44 3.21 -4.61
CA LEU A 245 -15.58 2.08 -5.53
C LEU A 245 -14.73 0.87 -5.11
N SER A 246 -13.46 1.13 -4.75
CA SER A 246 -12.58 0.07 -4.26
C SER A 246 -13.07 -0.55 -2.95
N GLY A 247 -13.64 0.26 -2.06
CA GLY A 247 -14.22 -0.19 -0.80
C GLY A 247 -15.44 -1.08 -1.03
N TYR A 248 -16.43 -0.60 -1.77
CA TYR A 248 -17.62 -1.36 -2.11
C TYR A 248 -17.30 -2.68 -2.82
N GLY A 249 -16.33 -2.65 -3.75
CA GLY A 249 -15.89 -3.85 -4.46
C GLY A 249 -15.27 -4.91 -3.56
N LYS A 250 -14.49 -4.52 -2.55
CA LYS A 250 -13.88 -5.45 -1.58
C LYS A 250 -14.93 -6.19 -0.76
N VAL A 251 -15.98 -5.50 -0.35
CA VAL A 251 -17.06 -6.05 0.50
C VAL A 251 -18.15 -6.73 -0.32
N GLY A 252 -18.17 -6.49 -1.63
CA GLY A 252 -19.16 -7.08 -2.54
C GLY A 252 -20.48 -6.30 -2.65
N MET A 253 -20.46 -5.00 -2.32
CA MET A 253 -21.60 -4.09 -2.44
C MET A 253 -21.71 -3.57 -3.88
N TYR A 254 -22.06 -4.46 -4.82
CA TYR A 254 -22.00 -4.16 -6.26
C TYR A 254 -23.03 -3.14 -6.72
N ASP A 255 -24.23 -3.13 -6.12
CA ASP A 255 -25.29 -2.19 -6.47
C ASP A 255 -24.88 -0.75 -6.15
N GLN A 256 -24.21 -0.54 -5.00
CA GLN A 256 -23.65 0.76 -4.60
C GLN A 256 -22.50 1.16 -5.52
N MET A 257 -21.63 0.20 -5.85
CA MET A 257 -20.53 0.43 -6.79
C MET A 257 -21.06 0.85 -8.17
N GLU A 258 -22.12 0.22 -8.68
CA GLU A 258 -22.75 0.57 -9.96
C GLU A 258 -23.39 1.96 -9.92
N ARG A 259 -24.05 2.33 -8.81
CA ARG A 259 -24.64 3.67 -8.63
C ARG A 259 -23.56 4.76 -8.68
N VAL A 260 -22.47 4.59 -7.93
CA VAL A 260 -21.34 5.53 -7.92
C VAL A 260 -20.74 5.66 -9.33
N LEU A 261 -20.53 4.53 -10.01
CA LEU A 261 -19.95 4.53 -11.36
C LEU A 261 -20.89 5.17 -12.40
N SER A 262 -22.21 4.95 -12.28
CA SER A 262 -23.18 5.61 -13.16
C SER A 262 -23.18 7.12 -12.96
N GLY A 263 -23.13 7.59 -11.72
CA GLY A 263 -22.96 9.01 -11.42
C GLY A 263 -21.68 9.61 -11.98
N MET A 264 -20.56 8.85 -11.96
CA MET A 264 -19.30 9.29 -12.58
C MET A 264 -19.41 9.41 -14.11
N LEU A 265 -20.15 8.50 -14.74
CA LEU A 265 -20.33 8.51 -16.20
C LEU A 265 -21.23 9.68 -16.69
N GLU A 266 -22.15 10.12 -15.84
CA GLU A 266 -23.06 11.23 -16.12
C GLU A 266 -22.45 12.60 -15.76
N SER A 267 -21.45 12.61 -14.87
CA SER A 267 -20.81 13.84 -14.38
C SER A 267 -19.75 14.34 -15.35
N GLU A 268 -19.75 15.65 -15.64
CA GLU A 268 -18.65 16.28 -16.37
C GLU A 268 -17.43 16.56 -15.46
N ALA A 269 -17.66 16.76 -14.18
CA ALA A 269 -16.64 17.12 -13.20
C ALA A 269 -15.84 15.92 -12.65
N CYS A 270 -16.46 14.73 -12.68
CA CYS A 270 -15.89 13.52 -12.08
C CYS A 270 -15.93 12.35 -13.07
N LYS A 271 -15.17 12.43 -14.15
CA LYS A 271 -15.13 11.36 -15.17
C LYS A 271 -14.30 10.18 -14.72
N PRO A 272 -14.73 8.93 -15.04
CA PRO A 272 -13.90 7.76 -14.84
C PRO A 272 -12.57 7.87 -15.59
N ASP A 273 -11.52 7.33 -14.99
CA ASP A 273 -10.18 7.27 -15.55
C ASP A 273 -9.69 5.80 -15.67
N VAL A 274 -8.47 5.61 -16.13
CA VAL A 274 -7.87 4.26 -16.23
C VAL A 274 -7.76 3.59 -14.85
N TRP A 275 -7.64 4.37 -13.79
CA TRP A 275 -7.63 3.85 -12.42
C TRP A 275 -8.99 3.30 -12.02
N THR A 276 -10.07 4.01 -12.35
CA THR A 276 -11.46 3.55 -12.19
C THR A 276 -11.69 2.23 -12.94
N MET A 277 -11.27 2.16 -14.21
CA MET A 277 -11.34 0.94 -15.00
C MET A 277 -10.61 -0.22 -14.31
N ASN A 278 -9.38 -0.01 -13.86
CA ASN A 278 -8.58 -1.04 -13.19
C ASN A 278 -9.22 -1.54 -11.88
N ILE A 279 -9.88 -0.67 -11.11
CA ILE A 279 -10.62 -1.07 -9.90
C ILE A 279 -11.76 -2.01 -10.29
N ILE A 280 -12.61 -1.59 -11.22
CA ILE A 280 -13.78 -2.35 -11.64
C ILE A 280 -13.39 -3.72 -12.20
N LEU A 281 -12.42 -3.76 -13.12
CA LEU A 281 -11.94 -5.01 -13.71
C LEU A 281 -11.31 -5.93 -12.65
N SER A 282 -10.56 -5.37 -11.70
CA SER A 282 -9.95 -6.15 -10.61
C SER A 282 -11.01 -6.74 -9.68
N VAL A 283 -12.07 -6.01 -9.35
CA VAL A 283 -13.17 -6.50 -8.50
C VAL A 283 -13.87 -7.68 -9.17
N PHE A 284 -14.34 -7.52 -10.41
CA PHE A 284 -15.05 -8.59 -11.11
C PHE A 284 -14.14 -9.76 -11.49
N GLY A 285 -12.89 -9.49 -11.90
CA GLY A 285 -11.90 -10.51 -12.21
C GLY A 285 -11.54 -11.37 -11.00
N ASN A 286 -11.32 -10.78 -9.82
CA ASN A 286 -11.03 -11.52 -8.59
C ASN A 286 -12.21 -12.35 -8.09
N LYS A 287 -13.45 -11.91 -8.33
CA LYS A 287 -14.67 -12.70 -8.04
C LYS A 287 -14.97 -13.73 -9.12
N GLY A 288 -14.21 -13.72 -10.22
CA GLY A 288 -14.39 -14.62 -11.34
C GLY A 288 -15.64 -14.37 -12.18
N GLN A 289 -16.18 -13.17 -12.10
CA GLN A 289 -17.33 -12.70 -12.92
C GLN A 289 -16.81 -12.16 -14.26
N ILE A 290 -16.28 -13.05 -15.09
CA ILE A 290 -15.56 -12.70 -16.31
C ILE A 290 -16.46 -11.94 -17.30
N ASP A 291 -17.71 -12.35 -17.46
CA ASP A 291 -18.64 -11.70 -18.40
C ASP A 291 -18.92 -10.23 -18.01
N LEU A 292 -18.99 -9.95 -16.70
CA LEU A 292 -19.15 -8.57 -16.21
C LEU A 292 -17.84 -7.77 -16.40
N MET A 293 -16.70 -8.39 -16.13
CA MET A 293 -15.39 -7.77 -16.35
C MET A 293 -15.22 -7.37 -17.83
N GLU A 294 -15.55 -8.26 -18.78
CA GLU A 294 -15.46 -7.99 -20.22
C GLU A 294 -16.42 -6.89 -20.66
N ARG A 295 -17.68 -6.92 -20.21
CA ARG A 295 -18.68 -5.87 -20.52
C ARG A 295 -18.22 -4.49 -20.02
N TRP A 296 -17.65 -4.41 -18.81
CA TRP A 296 -17.13 -3.15 -18.30
C TRP A 296 -15.88 -2.70 -19.03
N TYR A 297 -14.99 -3.62 -19.40
CA TYR A 297 -13.82 -3.30 -20.22
C TYR A 297 -14.25 -2.65 -21.57
N GLU A 298 -15.19 -3.25 -22.28
CA GLU A 298 -15.73 -2.69 -23.53
C GLU A 298 -16.39 -1.33 -23.31
N LYS A 299 -17.17 -1.18 -22.23
CA LYS A 299 -17.82 0.08 -21.88
C LYS A 299 -16.79 1.20 -21.67
N PHE A 300 -15.76 0.95 -20.90
CA PHE A 300 -14.66 1.93 -20.69
C PHE A 300 -13.92 2.26 -21.99
N ARG A 301 -13.68 1.28 -22.86
CA ARG A 301 -13.08 1.50 -24.18
C ARG A 301 -13.96 2.41 -25.06
N ASN A 302 -15.24 2.21 -25.04
CA ASN A 302 -16.20 3.03 -25.76
C ASN A 302 -16.27 4.47 -25.23
N PHE A 303 -15.97 4.68 -23.95
CA PHE A 303 -15.80 6.00 -23.35
C PHE A 303 -14.42 6.65 -23.68
N GLY A 304 -13.58 5.99 -24.44
CA GLY A 304 -12.28 6.50 -24.84
C GLY A 304 -11.20 6.34 -23.75
N ILE A 305 -11.41 5.51 -22.72
CA ILE A 305 -10.39 5.23 -21.69
C ILE A 305 -9.44 4.17 -22.23
N GLU A 306 -8.18 4.56 -22.43
CA GLU A 306 -7.15 3.67 -22.96
C GLU A 306 -6.59 2.76 -21.84
N PRO A 307 -6.51 1.42 -22.09
CA PRO A 307 -5.91 0.49 -21.16
C PRO A 307 -4.39 0.67 -21.07
N GLU A 308 -3.82 0.37 -19.93
CA GLU A 308 -2.38 0.37 -19.67
C GLU A 308 -1.88 -1.06 -19.34
N THR A 309 -0.57 -1.24 -19.18
CA THR A 309 0.03 -2.53 -18.81
C THR A 309 -0.65 -3.17 -17.58
N ARG A 310 -1.03 -2.35 -16.60
CA ARG A 310 -1.75 -2.83 -15.41
C ARG A 310 -3.12 -3.40 -15.74
N THR A 311 -3.85 -2.78 -16.66
CA THR A 311 -5.15 -3.26 -17.14
C THR A 311 -5.03 -4.66 -17.74
N PHE A 312 -4.04 -4.85 -18.62
CA PHE A 312 -3.80 -6.16 -19.23
C PHE A 312 -3.35 -7.20 -18.20
N ASN A 313 -2.54 -6.81 -17.22
CA ASN A 313 -2.15 -7.69 -16.11
C ASN A 313 -3.36 -8.17 -15.29
N ILE A 314 -4.38 -7.32 -15.09
CA ILE A 314 -5.63 -7.70 -14.43
C ILE A 314 -6.39 -8.72 -15.29
N LEU A 315 -6.52 -8.48 -16.58
CA LEU A 315 -7.20 -9.40 -17.52
C LEU A 315 -6.48 -10.77 -17.57
N ILE A 316 -5.16 -10.78 -17.73
CA ILE A 316 -4.34 -12.00 -17.74
C ILE A 316 -4.56 -12.79 -16.43
N GLY A 317 -4.48 -12.12 -15.28
CA GLY A 317 -4.67 -12.76 -13.98
C GLY A 317 -6.09 -13.31 -13.78
N ALA A 318 -7.11 -12.59 -14.24
CA ALA A 318 -8.51 -13.02 -14.15
C ALA A 318 -8.78 -14.25 -15.04
N TYR A 319 -8.33 -14.21 -16.30
CA TYR A 319 -8.45 -15.35 -17.21
C TYR A 319 -7.66 -16.56 -16.73
N GLY A 320 -6.43 -16.36 -16.23
CA GLY A 320 -5.62 -17.43 -15.66
C GLY A 320 -6.31 -18.16 -14.51
N LYS A 321 -6.83 -17.41 -13.52
CA LYS A 321 -7.59 -17.99 -12.38
C LYS A 321 -8.81 -18.80 -12.81
N LYS A 322 -9.42 -18.45 -13.95
CA LYS A 322 -10.57 -19.18 -14.53
C LYS A 322 -10.17 -20.24 -15.57
N ARG A 323 -8.85 -20.49 -15.73
CA ARG A 323 -8.31 -21.45 -16.71
C ARG A 323 -8.75 -21.16 -18.15
N MET A 324 -9.01 -19.89 -18.47
CA MET A 324 -9.39 -19.43 -19.82
C MET A 324 -8.12 -19.09 -20.63
N TYR A 325 -7.26 -20.07 -20.87
CA TYR A 325 -5.92 -19.87 -21.41
C TYR A 325 -5.92 -19.28 -22.83
N ASP A 326 -6.94 -19.57 -23.65
CA ASP A 326 -7.07 -18.98 -24.99
C ASP A 326 -7.25 -17.46 -24.92
N LYS A 327 -8.10 -16.98 -24.00
CA LYS A 327 -8.31 -15.54 -23.78
C LYS A 327 -7.05 -14.90 -23.18
N MET A 328 -6.42 -15.59 -22.22
CA MET A 328 -5.16 -15.12 -21.64
C MET A 328 -4.07 -14.96 -22.72
N SER A 329 -3.90 -15.98 -23.59
CA SER A 329 -2.93 -15.94 -24.69
C SER A 329 -3.25 -14.83 -25.69
N SER A 330 -4.51 -14.62 -26.02
CA SER A 330 -4.94 -13.52 -26.92
C SER A 330 -4.54 -12.14 -26.38
N VAL A 331 -4.70 -11.93 -25.06
CA VAL A 331 -4.27 -10.66 -24.43
C VAL A 331 -2.76 -10.52 -24.45
N MET A 332 -2.02 -11.61 -24.19
CA MET A 332 -0.55 -11.62 -24.25
C MET A 332 -0.02 -11.31 -25.65
N GLU A 333 -0.61 -11.90 -26.68
CA GLU A 333 -0.27 -11.64 -28.08
C GLU A 333 -0.57 -10.19 -28.48
N TYR A 334 -1.72 -9.67 -28.04
CA TYR A 334 -2.04 -8.26 -28.25
C TYR A 334 -1.02 -7.32 -27.63
N MET A 335 -0.64 -7.56 -26.34
CA MET A 335 0.40 -6.76 -25.69
C MET A 335 1.72 -6.76 -26.47
N ARG A 336 2.12 -7.91 -27.01
CA ARG A 336 3.33 -8.03 -27.83
C ARG A 336 3.20 -7.28 -29.17
N LYS A 337 2.08 -7.44 -29.85
CA LYS A 337 1.80 -6.79 -31.14
C LYS A 337 1.80 -5.26 -31.03
N VAL A 338 1.26 -4.73 -29.95
CA VAL A 338 1.17 -3.28 -29.71
C VAL A 338 2.37 -2.74 -28.93
N GLN A 339 3.36 -3.60 -28.64
CA GLN A 339 4.59 -3.28 -27.92
C GLN A 339 4.35 -2.71 -26.51
N PHE A 340 3.32 -3.16 -25.81
CA PHE A 340 3.19 -2.87 -24.39
C PHE A 340 4.32 -3.57 -23.61
N PRO A 341 4.98 -2.84 -22.70
CA PRO A 341 6.07 -3.44 -21.93
C PRO A 341 5.57 -4.55 -21.01
N TRP A 342 6.19 -5.72 -21.12
CA TRP A 342 6.01 -6.78 -20.15
C TRP A 342 6.79 -6.44 -18.88
N THR A 343 6.19 -6.72 -17.75
CA THR A 343 6.77 -6.43 -16.43
C THR A 343 6.92 -7.75 -15.65
N THR A 344 7.72 -7.74 -14.58
CA THR A 344 7.77 -8.87 -13.63
C THR A 344 6.36 -9.30 -13.19
N SER A 345 5.45 -8.33 -12.98
CA SER A 345 4.06 -8.63 -12.63
C SER A 345 3.29 -9.35 -13.75
N THR A 346 3.55 -9.00 -15.02
CA THR A 346 2.95 -9.70 -16.18
C THR A 346 3.37 -11.16 -16.21
N TYR A 347 4.68 -11.42 -16.12
CA TYR A 347 5.20 -12.79 -16.06
C TYR A 347 4.70 -13.55 -14.84
N ASN A 348 4.66 -12.92 -13.66
CA ASN A 348 4.15 -13.56 -12.45
C ASN A 348 2.69 -14.01 -12.60
N ASN A 349 1.82 -13.21 -13.24
CA ASN A 349 0.43 -13.60 -13.47
C ASN A 349 0.32 -14.80 -14.42
N VAL A 350 1.17 -14.87 -15.45
CA VAL A 350 1.21 -16.01 -16.39
C VAL A 350 1.75 -17.26 -15.71
N ILE A 351 2.85 -17.14 -14.96
CA ILE A 351 3.46 -18.24 -14.20
C ILE A 351 2.46 -18.77 -13.16
N GLU A 352 1.78 -17.87 -12.42
CA GLU A 352 0.76 -18.22 -11.42
C GLU A 352 -0.41 -18.99 -12.05
N ALA A 353 -0.90 -18.56 -13.21
CA ALA A 353 -1.98 -19.24 -13.92
C ALA A 353 -1.64 -20.71 -14.27
N PHE A 354 -0.43 -20.96 -14.76
CA PHE A 354 0.02 -22.32 -15.06
C PHE A 354 0.41 -23.10 -13.80
N ALA A 355 0.94 -22.44 -12.77
CA ALA A 355 1.22 -23.01 -11.46
C ALA A 355 -0.06 -23.55 -10.79
N ASP A 356 -1.14 -22.78 -10.80
CA ASP A 356 -2.44 -23.17 -10.24
C ASP A 356 -3.09 -24.33 -11.02
N ALA A 357 -2.74 -24.47 -12.29
CA ALA A 357 -3.17 -25.61 -13.12
C ALA A 357 -2.33 -26.87 -12.91
N GLY A 358 -1.19 -26.78 -12.25
CA GLY A 358 -0.19 -27.84 -12.20
C GLY A 358 0.52 -28.08 -13.54
N ASP A 359 0.43 -27.13 -14.48
CA ASP A 359 1.09 -27.21 -15.79
C ASP A 359 2.54 -26.71 -15.70
N ALA A 360 3.40 -27.57 -15.16
CA ALA A 360 4.81 -27.26 -14.96
C ALA A 360 5.53 -26.90 -16.28
N LYS A 361 5.11 -27.48 -17.42
CA LYS A 361 5.76 -27.24 -18.71
C LYS A 361 5.57 -25.79 -19.19
N ASN A 362 4.34 -25.31 -19.20
CA ASN A 362 4.03 -23.94 -19.62
C ASN A 362 4.49 -22.91 -18.57
N MET A 363 4.47 -23.29 -17.29
CA MET A 363 5.04 -22.47 -16.20
C MET A 363 6.55 -22.26 -16.38
N GLU A 364 7.31 -23.33 -16.67
CA GLU A 364 8.75 -23.27 -16.95
C GLU A 364 9.04 -22.43 -18.18
N TYR A 365 8.29 -22.64 -19.25
CA TYR A 365 8.42 -21.85 -20.47
C TYR A 365 8.25 -20.35 -20.21
N ALA A 366 7.22 -19.98 -19.44
CA ALA A 366 7.00 -18.58 -19.07
C ALA A 366 8.16 -18.00 -18.22
N PHE A 367 8.68 -18.79 -17.28
CA PHE A 367 9.84 -18.40 -16.49
C PHE A 367 11.12 -18.24 -17.31
N ASP A 368 11.37 -19.16 -18.27
CA ASP A 368 12.52 -19.07 -19.17
C ASP A 368 12.42 -17.85 -20.10
N GLN A 369 11.23 -17.52 -20.61
CA GLN A 369 10.99 -16.29 -21.37
C GLN A 369 11.29 -15.04 -20.53
N MET A 370 10.82 -15.00 -19.27
CA MET A 370 11.14 -13.93 -18.33
C MET A 370 12.65 -13.72 -18.17
N ARG A 371 13.40 -14.82 -18.07
CA ARG A 371 14.87 -14.79 -17.97
C ARG A 371 15.54 -14.36 -19.27
N ALA A 372 15.05 -14.84 -20.40
CA ALA A 372 15.56 -14.48 -21.74
C ALA A 372 15.41 -12.97 -22.02
N GLU A 373 14.34 -12.35 -21.53
CA GLU A 373 14.11 -10.90 -21.60
C GLU A 373 14.87 -10.14 -20.49
N SER A 374 15.76 -10.80 -19.75
CA SER A 374 16.56 -10.20 -18.66
C SER A 374 15.71 -9.58 -17.54
N MET A 375 14.47 -10.04 -17.36
CA MET A 375 13.59 -9.60 -16.29
C MET A 375 14.01 -10.23 -14.96
N LYS A 376 14.06 -9.43 -13.91
CA LYS A 376 14.39 -9.92 -12.57
C LYS A 376 13.21 -10.65 -11.95
N ALA A 377 13.43 -11.94 -11.60
CA ALA A 377 12.50 -12.68 -10.78
C ALA A 377 12.47 -12.10 -9.34
N ASP A 378 11.30 -12.09 -8.75
CA ASP A 378 11.06 -11.64 -7.37
C ASP A 378 10.60 -12.80 -6.47
N THR A 379 10.34 -12.52 -5.20
CA THR A 379 9.83 -13.52 -4.25
C THR A 379 8.52 -14.14 -4.74
N LYS A 380 7.62 -13.35 -5.37
CA LYS A 380 6.36 -13.87 -5.90
C LYS A 380 6.61 -14.88 -7.04
N THR A 381 7.55 -14.59 -7.94
CA THR A 381 7.95 -15.52 -9.01
C THR A 381 8.31 -16.89 -8.44
N PHE A 382 9.18 -16.92 -7.42
CA PHE A 382 9.62 -18.19 -6.82
C PHE A 382 8.51 -18.87 -6.01
N CYS A 383 7.64 -18.13 -5.33
CA CYS A 383 6.45 -18.70 -4.70
C CYS A 383 5.55 -19.41 -5.72
N CYS A 384 5.32 -18.79 -6.89
CA CYS A 384 4.53 -19.40 -7.96
C CYS A 384 5.20 -20.67 -8.51
N LEU A 385 6.53 -20.67 -8.72
CA LEU A 385 7.27 -21.85 -9.18
C LEU A 385 7.19 -23.00 -8.15
N ILE A 386 7.41 -22.71 -6.87
CA ILE A 386 7.33 -23.68 -5.77
C ILE A 386 5.93 -24.31 -5.72
N ASN A 387 4.88 -23.48 -5.71
CA ASN A 387 3.50 -23.94 -5.67
C ASN A 387 3.15 -24.75 -6.93
N GLY A 388 3.57 -24.30 -8.11
CA GLY A 388 3.30 -24.97 -9.36
C GLY A 388 3.96 -26.34 -9.46
N TYR A 389 5.20 -26.47 -9.01
CA TYR A 389 5.86 -27.78 -8.94
C TYR A 389 5.22 -28.69 -7.89
N ALA A 390 4.81 -28.16 -6.75
CA ALA A 390 4.07 -28.91 -5.74
C ALA A 390 2.73 -29.40 -6.29
N ASN A 391 1.96 -28.53 -6.96
CA ASN A 391 0.68 -28.88 -7.60
C ASN A 391 0.86 -29.96 -8.70
N ALA A 392 2.01 -29.95 -9.38
CA ALA A 392 2.36 -30.98 -10.39
C ALA A 392 2.97 -32.28 -9.78
N GLY A 393 3.16 -32.34 -8.45
CA GLY A 393 3.81 -33.47 -7.79
C GLY A 393 5.32 -33.60 -8.03
N LEU A 394 5.95 -32.53 -8.53
CA LEU A 394 7.37 -32.48 -8.90
C LEU A 394 8.25 -31.96 -7.75
N PHE A 395 8.21 -32.61 -6.59
CA PHE A 395 8.84 -32.11 -5.36
C PHE A 395 10.37 -31.94 -5.47
N HIS A 396 11.06 -32.73 -6.31
CA HIS A 396 12.49 -32.54 -6.59
C HIS A 396 12.78 -31.17 -7.21
N LYS A 397 11.84 -30.62 -8.02
CA LYS A 397 11.95 -29.30 -8.62
C LYS A 397 11.62 -28.18 -7.61
N VAL A 398 10.82 -28.46 -6.59
CA VAL A 398 10.63 -27.53 -5.45
C VAL A 398 11.96 -27.26 -4.77
N ILE A 399 12.71 -28.31 -4.42
CA ILE A 399 14.03 -28.20 -3.79
C ILE A 399 15.00 -27.40 -4.69
N SER A 400 15.02 -27.71 -5.99
CA SER A 400 15.84 -27.00 -6.96
C SER A 400 15.47 -25.50 -7.06
N SER A 401 14.17 -25.17 -6.95
CA SER A 401 13.67 -23.78 -6.97
C SER A 401 14.08 -23.01 -5.73
N VAL A 402 14.06 -23.64 -4.55
CA VAL A 402 14.54 -23.02 -3.30
C VAL A 402 16.05 -22.75 -3.38
N GLN A 403 16.83 -23.68 -3.92
CA GLN A 403 18.27 -23.48 -4.14
C GLN A 403 18.55 -22.38 -5.18
N LEU A 404 17.73 -22.31 -6.23
CA LEU A 404 17.84 -21.27 -7.25
C LEU A 404 17.49 -19.90 -6.67
N ALA A 405 16.44 -19.79 -5.85
CA ALA A 405 16.08 -18.56 -5.15
C ALA A 405 17.23 -18.02 -4.29
N ALA A 406 17.92 -18.92 -3.58
CA ALA A 406 19.09 -18.55 -2.78
C ALA A 406 20.24 -17.99 -3.67
N LYS A 407 20.47 -18.57 -4.87
CA LYS A 407 21.48 -18.07 -5.83
C LYS A 407 21.13 -16.67 -6.39
N PHE A 408 19.83 -16.36 -6.51
CA PHE A 408 19.34 -15.05 -6.95
C PHE A 408 19.19 -14.06 -5.79
N GLU A 409 19.62 -14.43 -4.58
CA GLU A 409 19.52 -13.59 -3.36
C GLU A 409 18.08 -13.13 -3.09
N ILE A 410 17.09 -13.97 -3.39
CA ILE A 410 15.69 -13.65 -3.17
C ILE A 410 15.40 -13.59 -1.67
N PRO A 411 14.71 -12.51 -1.18
CA PRO A 411 14.35 -12.39 0.22
C PRO A 411 13.41 -13.53 0.66
N GLU A 412 13.83 -14.32 1.64
CA GLU A 412 13.01 -15.35 2.26
C GLU A 412 12.05 -14.71 3.27
N ASN A 413 10.94 -14.19 2.80
CA ASN A 413 9.89 -13.61 3.64
C ASN A 413 8.83 -14.66 4.04
N THR A 414 7.83 -14.27 4.85
CA THR A 414 6.73 -15.14 5.30
C THR A 414 6.05 -15.86 4.14
N SER A 415 5.77 -15.17 3.01
CA SER A 415 5.12 -15.78 1.85
C SER A 415 5.99 -16.86 1.20
N PHE A 416 7.31 -16.67 1.15
CA PHE A 416 8.24 -17.67 0.62
C PHE A 416 8.27 -18.92 1.49
N HIS A 417 8.38 -18.75 2.82
CA HIS A 417 8.36 -19.88 3.75
C HIS A 417 7.02 -20.61 3.69
N ASN A 418 5.89 -19.89 3.60
CA ASN A 418 4.57 -20.50 3.44
C ASN A 418 4.45 -21.35 2.18
N ALA A 419 5.03 -20.91 1.06
CA ALA A 419 5.04 -21.70 -0.17
C ALA A 419 5.83 -23.00 0.00
N VAL A 420 6.99 -22.95 0.66
CA VAL A 420 7.81 -24.16 0.92
C VAL A 420 7.12 -25.08 1.93
N ILE A 421 6.58 -24.56 3.03
CA ILE A 421 5.83 -25.33 4.04
C ILE A 421 4.64 -26.02 3.38
N SER A 422 3.88 -25.30 2.52
CA SER A 422 2.76 -25.87 1.77
C SER A 422 3.20 -27.00 0.84
N ALA A 423 4.32 -26.82 0.14
CA ALA A 423 4.86 -27.86 -0.73
C ALA A 423 5.31 -29.12 0.05
N CYS A 424 5.93 -28.95 1.22
CA CYS A 424 6.28 -30.07 2.12
C CYS A 424 5.03 -30.77 2.64
N ALA A 425 3.99 -30.01 3.04
CA ALA A 425 2.71 -30.57 3.47
C ALA A 425 2.01 -31.38 2.35
N MET A 426 2.12 -30.95 1.10
CA MET A 426 1.58 -31.67 -0.06
C MET A 426 2.40 -32.94 -0.41
N ALA A 427 3.67 -32.95 -0.04
CA ALA A 427 4.56 -34.09 -0.19
C ALA A 427 4.46 -35.07 0.97
N ASP A 428 3.62 -34.84 1.97
CA ASP A 428 3.52 -35.56 3.24
C ASP A 428 4.87 -35.64 3.99
N ASP A 429 5.81 -34.68 3.70
CA ASP A 429 7.10 -34.57 4.37
C ASP A 429 7.01 -33.62 5.56
N LEU A 430 6.40 -34.13 6.65
CA LEU A 430 6.23 -33.35 7.88
C LEU A 430 7.57 -33.00 8.55
N MET A 431 8.60 -33.81 8.36
CA MET A 431 9.92 -33.54 8.94
C MET A 431 10.58 -32.31 8.32
N GLU A 432 10.54 -32.20 7.00
CA GLU A 432 11.07 -31.02 6.32
C GLU A 432 10.16 -29.80 6.55
N MET A 433 8.84 -29.99 6.61
CA MET A 433 7.88 -28.94 6.96
C MET A 433 8.25 -28.28 8.30
N GLU A 434 8.47 -29.06 9.36
CA GLU A 434 8.88 -28.61 10.68
C GLU A 434 10.25 -27.91 10.66
N ARG A 435 11.20 -28.44 9.86
CA ARG A 435 12.52 -27.85 9.69
C ARG A 435 12.44 -26.47 9.05
N VAL A 436 11.60 -26.30 8.02
CA VAL A 436 11.37 -25.01 7.36
C VAL A 436 10.68 -24.02 8.31
N PHE A 437 9.70 -24.47 9.09
CA PHE A 437 9.04 -23.65 10.08
C PHE A 437 10.00 -23.16 11.18
N LYS A 438 10.87 -24.04 11.67
CA LYS A 438 11.92 -23.65 12.62
C LYS A 438 12.89 -22.64 12.00
N ARG A 439 13.35 -22.87 10.76
CA ARG A 439 14.23 -21.93 10.02
C ARG A 439 13.59 -20.55 9.87
N MET A 440 12.29 -20.51 9.60
CA MET A 440 11.53 -19.26 9.52
C MET A 440 11.62 -18.46 10.81
N LYS A 441 11.45 -19.11 11.97
CA LYS A 441 11.58 -18.48 13.29
C LYS A 441 13.03 -18.05 13.58
N ASP A 442 14.00 -18.89 13.28
CA ASP A 442 15.44 -18.60 13.48
C ASP A 442 15.90 -17.39 12.66
N LYS A 443 15.29 -17.15 11.48
CA LYS A 443 15.54 -15.98 10.64
C LYS A 443 14.72 -14.74 11.06
N GLN A 444 14.03 -14.77 12.19
CA GLN A 444 13.16 -13.69 12.66
C GLN A 444 12.07 -13.30 11.64
N CYS A 445 11.63 -14.25 10.84
CA CYS A 445 10.52 -14.09 9.92
C CYS A 445 9.24 -14.54 10.63
N PRO A 446 8.33 -13.63 11.04
CA PRO A 446 7.19 -14.01 11.87
C PRO A 446 6.21 -14.90 11.08
N PRO A 447 5.79 -16.06 11.64
CA PRO A 447 4.69 -16.83 11.10
C PRO A 447 3.40 -16.00 11.08
N ASP A 448 2.56 -16.20 10.08
CA ASP A 448 1.24 -15.58 9.97
C ASP A 448 0.12 -16.62 10.15
N SER A 449 -1.14 -16.18 10.18
CA SER A 449 -2.30 -17.07 10.31
C SER A 449 -2.33 -18.15 9.23
N ARG A 450 -1.81 -17.86 8.03
CA ARG A 450 -1.71 -18.84 6.94
C ARG A 450 -0.67 -19.91 7.23
N THR A 451 0.49 -19.54 7.81
CA THR A 451 1.52 -20.50 8.23
C THR A 451 0.92 -21.55 9.17
N TYR A 452 0.24 -21.10 10.23
CA TYR A 452 -0.40 -21.98 11.20
C TYR A 452 -1.50 -22.84 10.56
N SER A 453 -2.33 -22.27 9.70
CA SER A 453 -3.40 -23.01 9.02
C SER A 453 -2.86 -24.15 8.16
N ILE A 454 -1.78 -23.93 7.38
CA ILE A 454 -1.17 -24.97 6.54
C ILE A 454 -0.64 -26.11 7.41
N MET A 455 0.06 -25.79 8.51
CA MET A 455 0.65 -26.80 9.40
C MET A 455 -0.42 -27.59 10.16
N VAL A 456 -1.44 -26.91 10.66
CA VAL A 456 -2.58 -27.57 11.35
C VAL A 456 -3.30 -28.52 10.41
N GLU A 457 -3.51 -28.11 9.14
CA GLU A 457 -4.16 -28.97 8.14
C GLU A 457 -3.31 -30.21 7.83
N ALA A 458 -1.98 -30.05 7.69
CA ALA A 458 -1.06 -31.14 7.48
C ALA A 458 -1.05 -32.14 8.65
N TYR A 459 -0.97 -31.65 9.89
CA TYR A 459 -1.03 -32.53 11.08
C TYR A 459 -2.40 -33.21 11.25
N ARG A 460 -3.49 -32.54 10.84
CA ARG A 460 -4.84 -33.12 10.90
C ARG A 460 -4.98 -34.31 9.96
N LYS A 461 -4.37 -34.24 8.78
CA LYS A 461 -4.35 -35.38 7.84
C LYS A 461 -3.68 -36.61 8.44
N GLU A 462 -2.60 -36.41 9.20
CA GLU A 462 -1.83 -37.45 9.84
C GLU A 462 -2.30 -37.82 11.26
N GLY A 463 -3.38 -37.22 11.74
CA GLY A 463 -3.97 -37.49 13.05
C GLY A 463 -3.11 -37.04 14.24
N MET A 464 -2.18 -36.14 14.07
CA MET A 464 -1.24 -35.67 15.11
C MET A 464 -1.84 -34.59 16.01
N ASN A 465 -2.87 -34.93 16.79
CA ASN A 465 -3.64 -33.98 17.60
C ASN A 465 -2.79 -33.24 18.64
N ASP A 466 -1.77 -33.85 19.20
CA ASP A 466 -0.88 -33.21 20.18
C ASP A 466 -0.14 -32.02 19.55
N LYS A 467 0.35 -32.17 18.32
CA LYS A 467 1.05 -31.11 17.59
C LYS A 467 0.10 -29.97 17.20
N ILE A 468 -1.15 -30.29 16.85
CA ILE A 468 -2.19 -29.28 16.57
C ILE A 468 -2.41 -28.43 17.81
N TYR A 469 -2.59 -29.04 18.98
CA TYR A 469 -2.81 -28.34 20.23
C TYR A 469 -1.66 -27.36 20.58
N TYR A 470 -0.40 -27.80 20.41
CA TYR A 470 0.76 -26.93 20.63
C TYR A 470 0.81 -25.74 19.67
N LEU A 471 0.51 -25.96 18.38
CA LEU A 471 0.50 -24.88 17.39
C LEU A 471 -0.62 -23.87 17.65
N GLU A 472 -1.80 -24.34 18.04
CA GLU A 472 -2.93 -23.46 18.35
C GLU A 472 -2.65 -22.60 19.61
N GLN A 473 -1.99 -23.19 20.62
CA GLN A 473 -1.52 -22.41 21.79
C GLN A 473 -0.49 -21.36 21.40
N GLU A 474 0.52 -21.75 20.61
CA GLU A 474 1.53 -20.81 20.13
C GLU A 474 0.89 -19.65 19.33
N GLN A 475 -0.08 -19.95 18.47
CA GLN A 475 -0.81 -18.95 17.70
C GLN A 475 -1.57 -17.98 18.61
N GLN A 476 -2.24 -18.50 19.68
CA GLN A 476 -2.96 -17.68 20.64
C GLN A 476 -2.02 -16.75 21.43
N GLU A 477 -0.86 -17.23 21.84
CA GLU A 477 0.17 -16.40 22.50
C GLU A 477 0.67 -15.28 21.61
N MET A 478 0.87 -15.55 20.31
CA MET A 478 1.30 -14.54 19.34
C MET A 478 0.22 -13.49 19.10
N ILE A 479 -1.06 -13.87 19.11
CA ILE A 479 -2.21 -12.94 19.02
C ILE A 479 -2.27 -12.09 20.30
N GLY A 480 -2.15 -12.71 21.49
CA GLY A 480 -2.17 -12.01 22.77
C GLY A 480 -1.04 -10.99 22.94
N ASN A 481 0.11 -11.25 22.35
CA ASN A 481 1.27 -10.34 22.32
C ASN A 481 1.21 -9.28 21.19
N GLY A 482 0.15 -9.23 20.39
CA GLY A 482 -0.03 -8.27 19.29
C GLY A 482 0.95 -8.44 18.11
N THR A 483 1.63 -9.59 18.04
CA THR A 483 2.62 -9.91 16.98
C THR A 483 2.01 -10.58 15.77
N LEU A 484 0.83 -11.16 15.89
CA LEU A 484 0.04 -11.74 14.80
C LEU A 484 -1.09 -10.76 14.41
N LYS A 485 -1.13 -10.38 13.15
CA LYS A 485 -2.20 -9.57 12.56
C LYS A 485 -3.16 -10.44 11.76
#